data_2945c70241f145a9acf5cbe32c1d16ec
#
_entry.id   2945c70241f145a9acf5cbe32c1d16ec
#
_cell.length_a   1.000
_cell.length_b   1.000
_cell.length_c   1.000
_cell.angle_alpha   90.00
_cell.angle_beta   90.00
_cell.angle_gamma   90.00
#
_symmetry.space_group_name_H-M   'P 1'
#
loop_
_entity.id
_entity.type
_entity.pdbx_description
1 polymer ?
#
loop_
_entity_poly.entity_id
_entity_poly.type
_entity_poly.pdbx_seq_one_letter_code
_entity_poly.pdbx_strand_id
1 'polypeptide(L)'
;MICVEILPPSGFVKYHRRMLRTITLFLALTTTAFGQNSAKDEAQVWQLEKAYWEYVKANDLEKYRALWHENFVGWPFVSPAPVRKDHITHWITANTSKGIKLQSYSIEQLAIQVTGDIAMDYYRINETWADSAGAEVRTDRIRITHTWIRTHGTWQIIGGMSSPVNATGQ
;
A
#
# COMPACT_ATOMS: atom_id res chain seq x y z
N MET A 1 8.85 -43.09 68.75
CA MET A 1 9.26 -42.62 67.47
C MET A 1 7.97 -42.22 66.73
N ILE A 2 7.60 -40.93 66.81
CA ILE A 2 6.33 -40.43 66.30
C ILE A 2 6.61 -39.71 64.97
N CYS A 3 6.08 -40.24 63.86
CA CYS A 3 6.12 -39.55 62.56
C CYS A 3 5.03 -38.47 62.56
N VAL A 4 5.44 -37.23 62.39
CA VAL A 4 4.51 -36.12 62.16
C VAL A 4 4.46 -35.92 60.65
N GLU A 5 3.30 -36.19 60.06
CA GLU A 5 2.98 -35.87 58.67
C GLU A 5 2.64 -34.38 58.57
N ILE A 6 3.43 -33.61 57.81
CA ILE A 6 3.20 -32.19 57.54
C ILE A 6 2.41 -32.11 56.24
N LEU A 7 1.11 -31.80 56.29
CA LEU A 7 0.26 -31.48 55.14
C LEU A 7 0.60 -30.04 54.62
N PRO A 8 0.73 -29.83 53.32
CA PRO A 8 0.93 -28.51 52.79
C PRO A 8 -0.36 -27.68 52.80
N PRO A 9 -0.32 -26.36 53.01
CA PRO A 9 -1.50 -25.50 53.09
C PRO A 9 -2.23 -25.39 51.77
N SER A 10 -3.52 -25.66 51.77
CA SER A 10 -4.46 -25.72 50.63
C SER A 10 -4.75 -24.37 49.94
N GLY A 11 -4.00 -23.31 50.25
CA GLY A 11 -4.26 -21.95 49.73
C GLY A 11 -3.58 -21.61 48.40
N PHE A 12 -2.50 -22.32 48.05
CA PHE A 12 -1.65 -21.92 46.90
C PHE A 12 -2.21 -22.29 45.51
N VAL A 13 -3.07 -23.29 45.42
CA VAL A 13 -3.57 -23.80 44.13
C VAL A 13 -4.68 -22.93 43.52
N LYS A 14 -5.44 -22.19 44.33
CA LYS A 14 -6.53 -21.32 43.81
C LYS A 14 -6.02 -20.02 43.17
N TYR A 15 -4.86 -19.51 43.59
CA TYR A 15 -4.33 -18.25 43.05
C TYR A 15 -3.72 -18.41 41.62
N HIS A 16 -3.06 -19.55 41.38
CA HIS A 16 -2.45 -19.82 40.08
C HIS A 16 -3.48 -20.03 38.95
N ARG A 17 -4.64 -20.64 39.25
CA ARG A 17 -5.69 -20.83 38.21
C ARG A 17 -6.41 -19.55 37.82
N ARG A 18 -6.54 -18.58 38.73
CA ARG A 18 -7.13 -17.27 38.39
C ARG A 18 -6.16 -16.37 37.60
N MET A 19 -4.87 -16.39 37.94
CA MET A 19 -3.84 -15.63 37.21
C MET A 19 -3.66 -16.15 35.78
N LEU A 20 -3.65 -17.47 35.55
CA LEU A 20 -3.56 -18.01 34.19
C LEU A 20 -4.76 -17.64 33.30
N ARG A 21 -5.97 -17.59 33.88
CA ARG A 21 -7.19 -17.21 33.10
C ARG A 21 -7.20 -15.74 32.75
N THR A 22 -6.66 -14.86 33.58
CA THR A 22 -6.57 -13.43 33.32
C THR A 22 -5.51 -13.12 32.28
N ILE A 23 -4.37 -13.82 32.29
CA ILE A 23 -3.29 -13.65 31.28
C ILE A 23 -3.74 -14.16 29.89
N THR A 24 -4.48 -15.27 29.82
CA THR A 24 -4.97 -15.81 28.55
C THR A 24 -6.04 -14.89 27.91
N LEU A 25 -6.84 -14.20 28.71
CA LEU A 25 -7.85 -13.26 28.20
C LEU A 25 -7.22 -11.96 27.70
N PHE A 26 -6.11 -11.50 28.30
CA PHE A 26 -5.39 -10.31 27.84
C PHE A 26 -4.61 -10.56 26.54
N LEU A 27 -4.08 -11.78 26.33
CA LEU A 27 -3.34 -12.12 25.10
C LEU A 27 -4.27 -12.23 23.88
N ALA A 28 -5.52 -12.67 24.07
CA ALA A 28 -6.52 -12.77 22.99
C ALA A 28 -7.04 -11.41 22.49
N LEU A 29 -7.05 -10.38 23.33
CA LEU A 29 -7.52 -9.03 22.97
C LEU A 29 -6.47 -8.22 22.17
N THR A 30 -5.18 -8.52 22.31
CA THR A 30 -4.12 -7.78 21.61
C THR A 30 -3.96 -8.22 20.15
N THR A 31 -4.25 -9.47 19.81
CA THR A 31 -4.10 -9.98 18.44
C THR A 31 -5.17 -9.45 17.48
N THR A 32 -6.37 -9.15 17.95
CA THR A 32 -7.44 -8.60 17.11
C THR A 32 -7.21 -7.13 16.73
N ALA A 33 -6.55 -6.34 17.58
CA ALA A 33 -6.28 -4.94 17.31
C ALA A 33 -5.23 -4.74 16.20
N PHE A 34 -4.21 -5.58 16.13
CA PHE A 34 -3.18 -5.51 15.07
C PHE A 34 -3.74 -5.87 13.70
N GLY A 35 -4.61 -6.88 13.60
CA GLY A 35 -5.23 -7.28 12.33
C GLY A 35 -6.21 -6.24 11.78
N GLN A 36 -6.99 -5.58 12.64
CA GLN A 36 -7.92 -4.53 12.22
C GLN A 36 -7.21 -3.27 11.72
N ASN A 37 -6.08 -2.88 12.30
CA ASN A 37 -5.30 -1.75 11.85
C ASN A 37 -4.67 -2.02 10.47
N SER A 38 -4.13 -3.22 10.23
CA SER A 38 -3.55 -3.61 8.94
C SER A 38 -4.59 -3.54 7.82
N ALA A 39 -5.76 -4.16 7.99
CA ALA A 39 -6.82 -4.15 6.97
C ALA A 39 -7.34 -2.74 6.64
N LYS A 40 -7.40 -1.86 7.65
CA LYS A 40 -7.75 -0.45 7.44
C LYS A 40 -6.68 0.30 6.64
N ASP A 41 -5.41 0.09 6.99
CA ASP A 41 -4.28 0.71 6.31
C ASP A 41 -4.18 0.21 4.85
N GLU A 42 -4.37 -1.09 4.61
CA GLU A 42 -4.44 -1.68 3.27
C GLU A 42 -5.53 -1.04 2.41
N ALA A 43 -6.75 -0.91 2.97
CA ALA A 43 -7.85 -0.27 2.29
C ALA A 43 -7.56 1.21 1.98
N GLN A 44 -6.89 1.92 2.90
CA GLN A 44 -6.51 3.31 2.70
C GLN A 44 -5.48 3.45 1.57
N VAL A 45 -4.46 2.60 1.52
CA VAL A 45 -3.45 2.62 0.45
C VAL A 45 -4.12 2.34 -0.90
N TRP A 46 -5.02 1.34 -1.00
CA TRP A 46 -5.77 1.09 -2.24
C TRP A 46 -6.66 2.26 -2.68
N GLN A 47 -7.21 3.02 -1.74
CA GLN A 47 -7.94 4.26 -2.09
C GLN A 47 -7.00 5.33 -2.64
N LEU A 48 -5.78 5.43 -2.13
CA LEU A 48 -4.78 6.37 -2.63
C LEU A 48 -4.26 5.97 -4.02
N GLU A 49 -4.09 4.66 -4.30
CA GLU A 49 -3.78 4.18 -5.66
C GLU A 49 -4.90 4.54 -6.66
N LYS A 50 -6.15 4.40 -6.25
CA LYS A 50 -7.27 4.84 -7.09
C LYS A 50 -7.25 6.36 -7.30
N ALA A 51 -7.00 7.15 -6.24
CA ALA A 51 -6.90 8.59 -6.33
C ALA A 51 -5.75 9.04 -7.26
N TYR A 52 -4.61 8.34 -7.22
CA TYR A 52 -3.48 8.55 -8.12
C TYR A 52 -3.95 8.56 -9.60
N TRP A 53 -4.68 7.53 -10.03
CA TRP A 53 -5.14 7.40 -11.41
C TRP A 53 -6.27 8.38 -11.74
N GLU A 54 -7.13 8.73 -10.80
CA GLU A 54 -8.10 9.80 -10.98
C GLU A 54 -7.42 11.16 -11.20
N TYR A 55 -6.33 11.46 -10.47
CA TYR A 55 -5.58 12.70 -10.66
C TYR A 55 -4.84 12.72 -12.00
N VAL A 56 -4.29 11.59 -12.45
CA VAL A 56 -3.73 11.47 -13.80
C VAL A 56 -4.79 11.75 -14.86
N LYS A 57 -5.96 11.12 -14.74
CA LYS A 57 -7.09 11.30 -15.68
C LYS A 57 -7.60 12.73 -15.71
N ALA A 58 -7.71 13.36 -14.56
CA ALA A 58 -8.12 14.77 -14.42
C ALA A 58 -7.01 15.76 -14.81
N ASN A 59 -5.77 15.32 -15.03
CA ASN A 59 -4.58 16.16 -15.15
C ASN A 59 -4.39 17.09 -13.94
N ASP A 60 -4.77 16.65 -12.75
CA ASP A 60 -4.60 17.38 -11.48
C ASP A 60 -3.19 17.09 -10.92
N LEU A 61 -2.19 17.77 -11.48
CA LEU A 61 -0.79 17.55 -11.15
C LEU A 61 -0.44 17.97 -9.73
N GLU A 62 -1.18 18.88 -9.13
CA GLU A 62 -0.96 19.32 -7.75
C GLU A 62 -1.31 18.18 -6.78
N LYS A 63 -2.53 17.63 -6.86
CA LYS A 63 -2.93 16.49 -6.04
C LYS A 63 -2.10 15.24 -6.33
N TYR A 64 -1.76 15.01 -7.59
CA TYR A 64 -0.87 13.93 -7.97
C TYR A 64 0.48 14.05 -7.26
N ARG A 65 1.13 15.23 -7.29
CA ARG A 65 2.42 15.48 -6.59
C ARG A 65 2.34 15.34 -5.09
N ALA A 66 1.20 15.65 -4.48
CA ALA A 66 1.00 15.53 -3.03
C ALA A 66 1.04 14.07 -2.53
N LEU A 67 0.77 13.10 -3.40
CA LEU A 67 0.89 11.67 -3.07
C LEU A 67 2.35 11.21 -2.88
N TRP A 68 3.32 11.99 -3.34
CA TRP A 68 4.73 11.58 -3.38
C TRP A 68 5.52 12.21 -2.25
N HIS A 69 6.28 11.39 -1.54
CA HIS A 69 7.16 11.81 -0.45
C HIS A 69 8.35 12.62 -1.01
N GLU A 70 8.89 13.58 -0.23
CA GLU A 70 10.02 14.40 -0.67
C GLU A 70 11.27 13.58 -1.02
N ASN A 71 11.51 12.51 -0.28
CA ASN A 71 12.65 11.63 -0.51
C ASN A 71 12.34 10.49 -1.49
N PHE A 72 11.30 10.63 -2.33
CA PHE A 72 10.96 9.61 -3.32
C PHE A 72 12.13 9.30 -4.26
N VAL A 73 12.36 8.00 -4.49
CA VAL A 73 13.21 7.46 -5.55
C VAL A 73 12.51 6.25 -6.15
N GLY A 74 12.25 6.25 -7.44
CA GLY A 74 11.61 5.12 -8.11
C GLY A 74 12.07 4.97 -9.55
N TRP A 75 11.73 3.84 -10.15
CA TRP A 75 12.12 3.54 -11.52
C TRP A 75 10.91 3.27 -12.42
N PRO A 76 10.28 4.31 -12.98
CA PRO A 76 9.21 4.12 -13.94
C PRO A 76 9.77 3.60 -15.27
N PHE A 77 9.03 2.73 -15.96
CA PHE A 77 9.47 2.13 -17.23
C PHE A 77 9.72 3.16 -18.35
N VAL A 78 9.16 4.35 -18.23
CA VAL A 78 9.35 5.46 -19.16
C VAL A 78 10.68 6.19 -18.98
N SER A 79 11.46 5.83 -17.96
CA SER A 79 12.75 6.46 -17.66
C SER A 79 13.91 5.46 -17.75
N PRO A 80 15.04 5.84 -18.36
CA PRO A 80 16.22 4.98 -18.44
C PRO A 80 16.95 4.81 -17.09
N ALA A 81 16.64 5.64 -16.10
CA ALA A 81 17.26 5.65 -14.78
C ALA A 81 16.24 5.96 -13.70
N PRO A 82 16.54 5.66 -12.42
CA PRO A 82 15.70 6.09 -11.30
C PRO A 82 15.48 7.59 -11.28
N VAL A 83 14.28 8.01 -10.92
CA VAL A 83 13.87 9.42 -10.85
C VAL A 83 13.48 9.82 -9.44
N ARG A 84 13.51 11.12 -9.17
CA ARG A 84 13.05 11.72 -7.91
C ARG A 84 11.72 12.45 -8.11
N LYS A 85 11.18 13.02 -7.02
CA LYS A 85 9.87 13.69 -6.98
C LYS A 85 9.71 14.81 -8.00
N ASP A 86 10.75 15.53 -8.34
CA ASP A 86 10.73 16.61 -9.33
C ASP A 86 10.39 16.13 -10.75
N HIS A 87 10.62 14.86 -11.05
CA HIS A 87 10.39 14.26 -12.37
C HIS A 87 9.07 13.50 -12.51
N ILE A 88 8.32 13.25 -11.44
CA ILE A 88 7.16 12.33 -11.44
C ILE A 88 6.01 12.76 -12.37
N THR A 89 5.88 14.04 -12.67
CA THR A 89 4.82 14.56 -13.57
C THR A 89 5.21 14.58 -15.03
N HIS A 90 6.49 14.36 -15.38
CA HIS A 90 6.99 14.54 -16.74
C HIS A 90 6.29 13.63 -17.76
N TRP A 91 5.97 12.40 -17.39
CA TRP A 91 5.29 11.47 -18.29
C TRP A 91 3.84 11.89 -18.58
N ILE A 92 3.16 12.51 -17.60
CA ILE A 92 1.81 13.05 -17.77
C ILE A 92 1.86 14.27 -18.71
N THR A 93 2.75 15.21 -18.42
CA THR A 93 2.90 16.42 -19.23
C THR A 93 3.38 16.13 -20.65
N ALA A 94 4.22 15.10 -20.85
CA ALA A 94 4.65 14.67 -22.18
C ALA A 94 3.51 14.15 -23.08
N ASN A 95 2.44 13.60 -22.47
CA ASN A 95 1.23 13.22 -23.18
C ASN A 95 0.28 14.42 -23.36
N THR A 96 -0.01 15.15 -22.27
CA THR A 96 -1.03 16.21 -22.29
C THR A 96 -0.60 17.42 -23.14
N SER A 97 0.70 17.71 -23.26
CA SER A 97 1.22 18.73 -24.18
C SER A 97 0.98 18.41 -25.65
N LYS A 98 0.75 17.14 -25.97
CA LYS A 98 0.37 16.68 -27.33
C LYS A 98 -1.14 16.55 -27.52
N GLY A 99 -1.94 16.99 -26.55
CA GLY A 99 -3.39 16.81 -26.54
C GLY A 99 -3.86 15.40 -26.21
N ILE A 100 -2.95 14.51 -25.78
CA ILE A 100 -3.27 13.11 -25.43
C ILE A 100 -3.59 13.05 -23.93
N LYS A 101 -4.74 12.45 -23.57
CA LYS A 101 -5.22 12.32 -22.20
C LYS A 101 -5.59 10.89 -21.87
N LEU A 102 -5.44 10.53 -20.60
CA LEU A 102 -5.97 9.25 -20.09
C LEU A 102 -7.50 9.27 -20.16
N GLN A 103 -8.07 8.45 -21.03
CA GLN A 103 -9.50 8.34 -21.24
C GLN A 103 -10.16 7.41 -20.23
N SER A 104 -9.57 6.23 -20.04
CA SER A 104 -10.05 5.22 -19.12
C SER A 104 -8.91 4.39 -18.55
N TYR A 105 -9.15 3.78 -17.38
CA TYR A 105 -8.24 2.84 -16.78
C TYR A 105 -8.98 1.78 -15.96
N SER A 106 -8.34 0.66 -15.71
CA SER A 106 -8.79 -0.34 -14.73
C SER A 106 -7.62 -0.89 -13.94
N ILE A 107 -7.79 -0.99 -12.60
CA ILE A 107 -6.80 -1.52 -11.68
C ILE A 107 -7.15 -2.96 -11.31
N GLU A 108 -6.20 -3.86 -11.50
CA GLU A 108 -6.23 -5.23 -11.01
C GLU A 108 -5.32 -5.31 -9.78
N GLN A 109 -5.89 -5.24 -8.57
CA GLN A 109 -5.16 -5.38 -7.31
C GLN A 109 -4.66 -6.81 -7.15
N LEU A 110 -3.36 -7.02 -6.92
CA LEU A 110 -2.76 -8.35 -6.81
C LEU A 110 -2.37 -8.70 -5.39
N ALA A 111 -1.65 -7.79 -4.72
CA ALA A 111 -1.20 -7.98 -3.36
C ALA A 111 -0.91 -6.64 -2.68
N ILE A 112 -1.01 -6.64 -1.37
CA ILE A 112 -0.53 -5.55 -0.52
C ILE A 112 0.00 -6.15 0.78
N GLN A 113 1.05 -5.54 1.32
CA GLN A 113 1.60 -5.87 2.63
C GLN A 113 1.81 -4.59 3.41
N VAL A 114 1.27 -4.53 4.61
CA VAL A 114 1.48 -3.42 5.55
C VAL A 114 2.28 -3.89 6.75
N THR A 115 3.33 -3.16 7.10
CA THR A 115 4.18 -3.42 8.27
C THR A 115 4.52 -2.10 8.94
N GLY A 116 3.82 -1.79 10.04
CA GLY A 116 3.95 -0.52 10.74
C GLY A 116 3.57 0.67 9.83
N ASP A 117 4.53 1.54 9.59
CA ASP A 117 4.35 2.74 8.76
C ASP A 117 4.85 2.56 7.31
N ILE A 118 5.04 1.31 6.88
CA ILE A 118 5.40 0.96 5.50
C ILE A 118 4.32 0.07 4.90
N ALA A 119 3.91 0.37 3.66
CA ALA A 119 3.10 -0.51 2.84
C ALA A 119 3.77 -0.73 1.48
N MET A 120 3.62 -1.93 0.95
CA MET A 120 4.02 -2.26 -0.42
C MET A 120 2.84 -2.88 -1.14
N ASP A 121 2.47 -2.32 -2.26
CA ASP A 121 1.42 -2.85 -3.10
C ASP A 121 1.95 -3.33 -4.45
N TYR A 122 1.15 -4.19 -5.08
CA TYR A 122 1.43 -4.78 -6.37
C TYR A 122 0.13 -4.83 -7.16
N TYR A 123 0.11 -4.22 -8.34
CA TYR A 123 -1.08 -4.24 -9.18
C TYR A 123 -0.73 -4.19 -10.67
N ARG A 124 -1.71 -4.48 -11.49
CA ARG A 124 -1.69 -4.17 -12.92
C ARG A 124 -2.68 -3.08 -13.21
N ILE A 125 -2.32 -2.27 -14.19
CA ILE A 125 -3.23 -1.30 -14.76
C ILE A 125 -3.37 -1.54 -16.25
N ASN A 126 -4.60 -1.46 -16.75
CA ASN A 126 -4.86 -1.28 -18.18
C ASN A 126 -5.29 0.17 -18.34
N GLU A 127 -4.66 0.89 -19.25
CA GLU A 127 -4.92 2.30 -19.50
C GLU A 127 -5.13 2.56 -20.99
N THR A 128 -6.15 3.37 -21.31
CA THR A 128 -6.46 3.81 -22.67
C THR A 128 -6.28 5.31 -22.76
N TRP A 129 -5.46 5.74 -23.71
CA TRP A 129 -5.16 7.14 -24.00
C TRP A 129 -5.82 7.57 -25.29
N ALA A 130 -6.41 8.76 -25.29
CA ALA A 130 -7.10 9.32 -26.44
C ALA A 130 -6.58 10.72 -26.78
N ASP A 131 -6.71 11.11 -28.05
CA ASP A 131 -6.44 12.45 -28.51
C ASP A 131 -7.54 13.46 -28.14
N SER A 132 -7.38 14.70 -28.56
CA SER A 132 -8.35 15.78 -28.30
C SER A 132 -9.71 15.56 -28.98
N ALA A 133 -9.79 14.71 -30.01
CA ALA A 133 -11.03 14.32 -30.69
C ALA A 133 -11.72 13.12 -30.01
N GLY A 134 -11.07 12.51 -29.00
CA GLY A 134 -11.54 11.34 -28.29
C GLY A 134 -11.22 10.01 -29.00
N ALA A 135 -10.42 10.03 -30.05
CA ALA A 135 -9.96 8.83 -30.70
C ALA A 135 -8.86 8.15 -29.88
N GLU A 136 -8.98 6.83 -29.68
CA GLU A 136 -7.96 6.03 -28.99
C GLU A 136 -6.64 6.09 -29.77
N VAL A 137 -5.55 6.44 -29.08
CA VAL A 137 -4.20 6.49 -29.66
C VAL A 137 -3.27 5.43 -29.08
N ARG A 138 -3.57 4.90 -27.87
CA ARG A 138 -2.75 3.88 -27.22
C ARG A 138 -3.52 3.19 -26.10
N THR A 139 -3.28 1.89 -25.98
CA THR A 139 -3.68 1.09 -24.82
C THR A 139 -2.44 0.38 -24.26
N ASP A 140 -2.18 0.57 -22.98
CA ASP A 140 -1.04 -0.04 -22.29
C ASP A 140 -1.50 -0.93 -21.16
N ARG A 141 -0.78 -2.02 -20.93
CA ARG A 141 -0.89 -2.87 -19.74
C ARG A 141 0.42 -2.85 -19.00
N ILE A 142 0.39 -2.41 -17.75
CA ILE A 142 1.59 -2.15 -16.95
C ILE A 142 1.44 -2.84 -15.59
N ARG A 143 2.50 -3.46 -15.10
CA ARG A 143 2.64 -3.88 -13.70
C ARG A 143 3.35 -2.79 -12.93
N ILE A 144 2.84 -2.53 -11.74
CA ILE A 144 3.32 -1.45 -10.86
C ILE A 144 3.48 -2.01 -9.46
N THR A 145 4.52 -1.58 -8.78
CA THR A 145 4.64 -1.66 -7.33
C THR A 145 4.98 -0.30 -6.78
N HIS A 146 4.27 0.11 -5.73
CA HIS A 146 4.63 1.27 -4.94
C HIS A 146 5.01 0.85 -3.52
N THR A 147 5.96 1.58 -2.95
CA THR A 147 6.27 1.57 -1.53
C THR A 147 5.75 2.86 -0.94
N TRP A 148 4.84 2.73 0.01
CA TRP A 148 4.25 3.83 0.74
C TRP A 148 4.87 3.94 2.11
N ILE A 149 5.10 5.17 2.57
CA ILE A 149 5.48 5.48 3.95
C ILE A 149 4.42 6.36 4.59
N ARG A 150 4.10 6.08 5.85
CA ARG A 150 3.19 6.91 6.63
C ARG A 150 4.01 7.85 7.50
N THR A 151 3.91 9.15 7.24
CA THR A 151 4.57 10.20 7.99
C THR A 151 3.53 11.16 8.54
N HIS A 152 3.52 11.38 9.87
CA HIS A 152 2.51 12.21 10.55
C HIS A 152 1.05 11.82 10.21
N GLY A 153 0.80 10.51 10.10
CA GLY A 153 -0.53 9.96 9.80
C GLY A 153 -0.94 9.99 8.32
N THR A 154 -0.08 10.48 7.42
CA THR A 154 -0.34 10.56 5.97
C THR A 154 0.53 9.58 5.20
N TRP A 155 -0.09 8.74 4.36
CA TRP A 155 0.60 7.86 3.45
C TRP A 155 1.09 8.61 2.22
N GLN A 156 2.36 8.41 1.84
CA GLN A 156 2.97 8.96 0.63
C GLN A 156 3.88 7.92 -0.05
N ILE A 157 3.95 7.96 -1.37
CA ILE A 157 4.80 7.08 -2.16
C ILE A 157 6.26 7.50 -1.99
N ILE A 158 7.10 6.60 -1.45
CA ILE A 158 8.53 6.85 -1.25
C ILE A 158 9.41 6.09 -2.24
N GLY A 159 8.86 5.06 -2.89
CA GLY A 159 9.56 4.25 -3.88
C GLY A 159 8.61 3.49 -4.78
N GLY A 160 9.15 2.88 -5.82
CA GLY A 160 8.35 2.04 -6.70
C GLY A 160 9.00 1.77 -8.04
N MET A 161 8.40 0.83 -8.76
CA MET A 161 8.81 0.46 -10.11
C MET A 161 7.58 0.20 -10.97
N SER A 162 7.73 0.43 -12.26
CA SER A 162 6.76 -0.03 -13.24
C SER A 162 7.43 -0.74 -14.41
N SER A 163 6.68 -1.62 -15.07
CA SER A 163 7.17 -2.34 -16.25
C SER A 163 5.99 -2.73 -17.15
N PRO A 164 6.11 -2.64 -18.47
CA PRO A 164 5.11 -3.17 -19.37
C PRO A 164 4.86 -4.67 -19.12
N VAL A 165 3.61 -5.10 -19.27
CA VAL A 165 3.26 -6.53 -19.33
C VAL A 165 3.32 -6.94 -20.77
N ASN A 166 4.34 -7.71 -21.14
CA ASN A 166 4.47 -8.25 -22.50
C ASN A 166 3.31 -9.21 -22.80
N ALA A 167 2.87 -9.25 -24.05
CA ALA A 167 1.77 -10.13 -24.50
C ALA A 167 2.06 -11.64 -24.29
N THR A 168 3.31 -12.00 -24.04
CA THR A 168 3.76 -13.39 -23.82
C THR A 168 3.65 -13.89 -22.38
N GLY A 169 3.05 -13.10 -21.45
CA GLY A 169 2.70 -13.58 -20.11
C GLY A 169 3.88 -13.93 -19.18
N GLN A 170 5.09 -13.48 -19.48
CA GLN A 170 6.26 -13.60 -18.58
C GLN A 170 6.57 -12.29 -17.87
#